data_8333c3ce66c9a78ff68c15e858f70384
#
_entry.id   8333c3ce66c9a78ff68c15e858f70384
#
_cell.length_a   1.000
_cell.length_b   1.000
_cell.length_c   1.000
_cell.angle_alpha   90.00
_cell.angle_beta   90.00
_cell.angle_gamma   90.00
#
_symmetry.space_group_name_H-M   'P 1'
#
loop_
_entity.id
_entity.type
_entity.pdbx_description
1 polymer ?
#
loop_
_entity_poly.entity_id
_entity_poly.type
_entity_poly.pdbx_seq_one_letter_code
_entity_poly.pdbx_strand_id
1 'polypeptide(L)'
;MNGNIQIREKIESDNIQIQKILDECFGHNRYDRTVYLYRKIRPLRHLSLVSCIKDDTSIVIGTISFYPVLLNKIKCLLLGPLAVKLKYQGEGFGKSLIKRGLELAIAENQKICFVSGDYNYYKGFNFYKVNDKNLNIKTLGPLSFDDLLICELKKNAFSLLPKNSKLLPMA
;
A
#
# COMPACT_ATOMS: atom_id res chain seq x y z
N MET A 1 -3.23 10.59 -22.51
CA MET A 1 -4.51 9.91 -22.23
C MET A 1 -4.94 9.92 -20.75
N ASN A 2 -4.32 10.76 -19.90
CA ASN A 2 -4.61 10.83 -18.45
C ASN A 2 -5.88 11.60 -18.05
N GLY A 3 -6.69 12.08 -19.00
CA GLY A 3 -7.85 12.95 -18.73
C GLY A 3 -9.15 12.22 -18.37
N ASN A 4 -9.20 10.89 -18.49
CA ASN A 4 -10.45 10.16 -18.37
C ASN A 4 -10.50 9.19 -17.17
N ILE A 5 -9.72 9.47 -16.11
CA ILE A 5 -9.66 8.64 -14.91
C ILE A 5 -10.01 9.45 -13.68
N GLN A 6 -10.81 8.85 -12.81
CA GLN A 6 -11.13 9.36 -11.48
C GLN A 6 -10.61 8.41 -10.42
N ILE A 7 -10.05 8.96 -9.33
CA ILE A 7 -9.73 8.21 -8.12
C ILE A 7 -10.78 8.53 -7.06
N ARG A 8 -11.38 7.49 -6.49
CA ARG A 8 -12.39 7.61 -5.42
C ARG A 8 -12.19 6.54 -4.35
N GLU A 9 -12.88 6.71 -3.23
CA GLU A 9 -12.99 5.63 -2.25
C GLU A 9 -13.63 4.39 -2.87
N LYS A 10 -13.14 3.24 -2.43
CA LYS A 10 -13.70 1.95 -2.76
C LYS A 10 -15.08 1.80 -2.12
N ILE A 11 -16.04 1.29 -2.89
CA ILE A 11 -17.36 0.87 -2.43
C ILE A 11 -17.51 -0.66 -2.52
N GLU A 12 -18.54 -1.20 -1.89
CA GLU A 12 -18.70 -2.66 -1.80
C GLU A 12 -18.86 -3.35 -3.15
N SER A 13 -19.58 -2.71 -4.08
CA SER A 13 -19.78 -3.24 -5.43
C SER A 13 -18.48 -3.35 -6.26
N ASP A 14 -17.40 -2.68 -5.86
CA ASP A 14 -16.10 -2.79 -6.52
C ASP A 14 -15.38 -4.11 -6.23
N ASN A 15 -15.77 -4.81 -5.15
CA ASN A 15 -15.04 -5.97 -4.65
C ASN A 15 -14.82 -7.06 -5.71
N ILE A 16 -15.82 -7.35 -6.53
CA ILE A 16 -15.72 -8.40 -7.56
C ILE A 16 -14.65 -8.02 -8.59
N GLN A 17 -14.64 -6.77 -9.06
CA GLN A 17 -13.65 -6.31 -10.02
C GLN A 17 -12.26 -6.25 -9.39
N ILE A 18 -12.15 -5.79 -8.14
CA ILE A 18 -10.89 -5.74 -7.41
C ILE A 18 -10.28 -7.13 -7.28
N GLN A 19 -11.07 -8.15 -6.89
CA GLN A 19 -10.54 -9.51 -6.78
C GLN A 19 -10.01 -10.02 -8.13
N LYS A 20 -10.73 -9.78 -9.23
CA LYS A 20 -10.26 -10.13 -10.58
C LYS A 20 -8.93 -9.45 -10.93
N ILE A 21 -8.79 -8.16 -10.62
CA ILE A 21 -7.55 -7.41 -10.85
C ILE A 21 -6.40 -7.98 -10.01
N LEU A 22 -6.65 -8.31 -8.75
CA LEU A 22 -5.64 -8.89 -7.86
C LEU A 22 -5.24 -10.30 -8.30
N ASP A 23 -6.19 -11.12 -8.77
CA ASP A 23 -5.91 -12.46 -9.32
C ASP A 23 -5.07 -12.35 -10.61
N GLU A 24 -5.41 -11.40 -11.49
CA GLU A 24 -4.67 -11.13 -12.73
C GLU A 24 -3.23 -10.69 -12.44
N CYS A 25 -3.01 -9.81 -11.47
CA CYS A 25 -1.69 -9.24 -11.16
C CYS A 25 -0.80 -10.14 -10.29
N PHE A 26 -1.39 -10.90 -9.36
CA PHE A 26 -0.64 -11.61 -8.31
C PHE A 26 -0.90 -13.12 -8.25
N GLY A 27 -1.85 -13.62 -9.02
CA GLY A 27 -2.28 -15.02 -8.99
C GLY A 27 -3.23 -15.34 -7.84
N HIS A 28 -3.87 -16.50 -7.91
CA HIS A 28 -4.81 -16.99 -6.88
C HIS A 28 -4.11 -17.39 -5.58
N ASN A 29 -2.82 -17.76 -5.65
CA ASN A 29 -1.99 -18.13 -4.49
C ASN A 29 -1.36 -16.92 -3.78
N ARG A 30 -1.78 -15.69 -4.10
CA ARG A 30 -1.24 -14.47 -3.46
C ARG A 30 -1.35 -14.45 -1.95
N TYR A 31 -2.33 -15.17 -1.39
CA TYR A 31 -2.54 -15.24 0.05
C TYR A 31 -1.43 -15.98 0.81
N ASP A 32 -0.60 -16.76 0.12
CA ASP A 32 0.57 -17.45 0.70
C ASP A 32 1.74 -16.50 0.97
N ARG A 33 1.69 -15.29 0.43
CA ARG A 33 2.73 -14.27 0.65
C ARG A 33 2.71 -13.77 2.09
N THR A 34 3.89 -13.63 2.69
CA THR A 34 4.06 -13.14 4.08
C THR A 34 3.32 -11.84 4.37
N VAL A 35 3.22 -10.93 3.39
CA VAL A 35 2.51 -9.65 3.57
C VAL A 35 1.04 -9.82 3.96
N TYR A 36 0.41 -10.94 3.60
CA TYR A 36 -0.98 -11.21 4.00
C TYR A 36 -1.13 -11.55 5.48
N LEU A 37 -0.06 -11.95 6.17
CA LEU A 37 -0.08 -12.14 7.63
C LEU A 37 -0.34 -10.84 8.40
N TYR A 38 -0.11 -9.69 7.76
CA TYR A 38 -0.39 -8.36 8.31
C TYR A 38 -1.79 -7.81 7.99
N ARG A 39 -2.53 -8.46 7.09
CA ARG A 39 -3.84 -8.03 6.59
C ARG A 39 -4.98 -8.79 7.27
N LYS A 40 -4.87 -9.02 8.58
CA LYS A 40 -5.85 -9.80 9.36
C LYS A 40 -7.15 -9.04 9.63
N ILE A 41 -7.08 -7.73 9.66
CA ILE A 41 -8.25 -6.85 9.80
C ILE A 41 -8.54 -6.15 8.48
N ARG A 42 -9.70 -5.49 8.40
CA ARG A 42 -10.05 -4.71 7.19
C ARG A 42 -9.09 -3.53 7.01
N PRO A 43 -8.78 -3.16 5.76
CA PRO A 43 -8.02 -1.94 5.49
C PRO A 43 -8.81 -0.71 5.94
N LEU A 44 -8.11 0.40 6.13
CA LEU A 44 -8.77 1.67 6.44
C LEU A 44 -9.65 2.09 5.26
N ARG A 45 -10.95 2.30 5.51
CA ARG A 45 -11.95 2.55 4.46
C ARG A 45 -11.57 3.75 3.59
N HIS A 46 -11.30 4.88 4.21
CA HIS A 46 -10.97 6.13 3.52
C HIS A 46 -9.57 6.16 2.88
N LEU A 47 -8.73 5.17 3.18
CA LEU A 47 -7.46 4.88 2.49
C LEU A 47 -7.55 3.65 1.58
N SER A 48 -8.75 3.18 1.26
CA SER A 48 -8.99 2.15 0.26
C SER A 48 -9.58 2.81 -0.98
N LEU A 49 -8.77 2.91 -2.04
CA LEU A 49 -9.09 3.69 -3.23
C LEU A 49 -9.14 2.80 -4.46
N VAL A 50 -9.93 3.25 -5.43
CA VAL A 50 -9.94 2.70 -6.79
C VAL A 50 -9.70 3.82 -7.80
N SER A 51 -9.02 3.48 -8.89
CA SER A 51 -9.04 4.26 -10.12
C SER A 51 -10.11 3.67 -11.04
N CYS A 52 -10.96 4.50 -11.58
CA CYS A 52 -12.07 4.12 -12.44
C CYS A 52 -12.16 5.07 -13.63
N ILE A 53 -12.89 4.65 -14.67
CA ILE A 53 -13.15 5.50 -15.84
C ILE A 53 -14.09 6.63 -15.41
N LYS A 54 -13.73 7.87 -15.77
CA LYS A 54 -14.45 9.08 -15.32
C LYS A 54 -15.90 9.11 -15.81
N ASP A 55 -16.12 8.68 -17.06
CA ASP A 55 -17.46 8.69 -17.68
C ASP A 55 -18.31 7.49 -17.25
N ASP A 56 -17.68 6.45 -16.69
CA ASP A 56 -18.35 5.29 -16.09
C ASP A 56 -17.56 4.81 -14.87
N THR A 57 -17.87 5.39 -13.73
CA THR A 57 -17.17 5.12 -12.47
C THR A 57 -17.42 3.71 -11.91
N SER A 58 -18.31 2.94 -12.53
CA SER A 58 -18.51 1.53 -12.22
C SER A 58 -17.37 0.64 -12.77
N ILE A 59 -16.59 1.14 -13.75
CA ILE A 59 -15.48 0.41 -14.36
C ILE A 59 -14.19 0.66 -13.57
N VAL A 60 -13.83 -0.25 -12.69
CA VAL A 60 -12.58 -0.21 -11.92
C VAL A 60 -11.41 -0.69 -12.77
N ILE A 61 -10.32 0.08 -12.80
CA ILE A 61 -9.07 -0.24 -13.50
C ILE A 61 -7.88 -0.46 -12.58
N GLY A 62 -7.93 0.04 -11.36
CA GLY A 62 -6.87 -0.17 -10.37
C GLY A 62 -7.37 0.01 -8.95
N THR A 63 -6.60 -0.48 -8.00
CA THR A 63 -6.93 -0.42 -6.57
C THR A 63 -5.69 -0.26 -5.73
N ILE A 64 -5.83 0.42 -4.60
CA ILE A 64 -4.85 0.49 -3.51
C ILE A 64 -5.58 0.43 -2.19
N SER A 65 -4.96 -0.18 -1.18
CA SER A 65 -5.46 -0.19 0.19
C SER A 65 -4.32 0.05 1.17
N PHE A 66 -4.66 0.52 2.37
CA PHE A 66 -3.72 0.68 3.47
C PHE A 66 -4.27 -0.03 4.69
N TYR A 67 -3.44 -0.87 5.29
CA TYR A 67 -3.78 -1.63 6.49
C TYR A 67 -3.10 -1.03 7.71
N PRO A 68 -3.78 -0.90 8.84
CA PRO A 68 -3.13 -0.52 10.08
C PRO A 68 -2.27 -1.67 10.58
N VAL A 69 -1.04 -1.34 10.96
CA VAL A 69 -0.05 -2.26 11.53
C VAL A 69 0.63 -1.63 12.74
N LEU A 70 1.36 -2.42 13.50
CA LEU A 70 2.12 -1.96 14.66
C LEU A 70 3.61 -2.19 14.43
N LEU A 71 4.40 -1.14 14.63
CA LEU A 71 5.85 -1.27 14.84
C LEU A 71 6.09 -1.29 16.36
N ASN A 72 6.27 -2.47 16.94
CA ASN A 72 6.11 -2.71 18.38
C ASN A 72 4.71 -2.23 18.83
N LYS A 73 4.63 -1.06 19.50
CA LYS A 73 3.36 -0.42 19.95
C LYS A 73 2.99 0.82 19.14
N ILE A 74 3.81 1.21 18.16
CA ILE A 74 3.60 2.42 17.35
C ILE A 74 2.67 2.07 16.19
N LYS A 75 1.55 2.79 16.06
CA LYS A 75 0.62 2.64 14.94
C LYS A 75 1.27 3.17 13.66
N CYS A 76 1.26 2.33 12.63
CA CYS A 76 1.79 2.61 11.30
C CYS A 76 0.81 2.12 10.25
N LEU A 77 1.09 2.42 8.98
CA LEU A 77 0.36 1.89 7.84
C LEU A 77 1.21 0.86 7.08
N LEU A 78 0.55 -0.11 6.48
CA LEU A 78 1.09 -0.98 5.45
C LEU A 78 0.31 -0.75 4.15
N LEU A 79 0.99 -0.18 3.16
CA LEU A 79 0.47 0.02 1.81
C LEU A 79 0.35 -1.32 1.08
N GLY A 80 -0.76 -1.52 0.43
CA GLY A 80 -1.05 -2.64 -0.44
C GLY A 80 -2.31 -3.43 -0.05
N PRO A 81 -2.84 -4.23 -0.98
CA PRO A 81 -2.33 -4.42 -2.33
C PRO A 81 -2.49 -3.17 -3.20
N LEU A 82 -1.54 -2.96 -4.10
CA LEU A 82 -1.62 -2.03 -5.21
C LEU A 82 -1.66 -2.85 -6.50
N ALA A 83 -2.69 -2.68 -7.29
CA ALA A 83 -2.83 -3.37 -8.57
C ALA A 83 -3.53 -2.51 -9.61
N VAL A 84 -3.13 -2.67 -10.86
CA VAL A 84 -3.75 -2.04 -12.03
C VAL A 84 -3.94 -3.14 -13.09
N LYS A 85 -5.11 -3.19 -13.73
CA LYS A 85 -5.38 -4.14 -14.83
C LYS A 85 -4.23 -4.13 -15.83
N LEU A 86 -3.79 -5.30 -16.28
CA LEU A 86 -2.59 -5.46 -17.12
C LEU A 86 -2.61 -4.52 -18.35
N LYS A 87 -3.76 -4.40 -19.01
CA LYS A 87 -3.91 -3.53 -20.19
C LYS A 87 -3.72 -2.02 -19.94
N TYR A 88 -3.73 -1.60 -18.68
CA TYR A 88 -3.54 -0.19 -18.26
C TYR A 88 -2.24 0.02 -17.49
N GLN A 89 -1.40 -1.00 -17.36
CA GLN A 89 -0.11 -0.84 -16.71
C GLN A 89 0.84 0.01 -17.56
N GLY A 90 1.79 0.69 -16.92
CA GLY A 90 2.71 1.62 -17.60
C GLY A 90 2.15 3.02 -17.84
N GLU A 91 0.85 3.25 -17.72
CA GLU A 91 0.20 4.54 -17.97
C GLU A 91 0.16 5.49 -16.74
N GLY A 92 0.79 5.09 -15.63
CA GLY A 92 0.91 5.94 -14.43
C GLY A 92 -0.22 5.82 -13.41
N PHE A 93 -1.23 4.98 -13.62
CA PHE A 93 -2.38 4.85 -12.72
C PHE A 93 -2.00 4.33 -11.33
N GLY A 94 -1.06 3.38 -11.26
CA GLY A 94 -0.52 2.92 -9.97
C GLY A 94 0.18 4.05 -9.20
N LYS A 95 0.95 4.87 -9.90
CA LYS A 95 1.63 6.04 -9.31
C LYS A 95 0.62 7.07 -8.78
N SER A 96 -0.45 7.32 -9.53
CA SER A 96 -1.53 8.24 -9.12
C SER A 96 -2.27 7.74 -7.87
N LEU A 97 -2.54 6.43 -7.79
CA LEU A 97 -3.14 5.80 -6.60
C LEU A 97 -2.23 5.92 -5.37
N ILE A 98 -0.92 5.67 -5.50
CA ILE A 98 0.04 5.84 -4.40
C ILE A 98 0.04 7.29 -3.93
N LYS A 99 0.24 8.24 -4.86
CA LYS A 99 0.27 9.67 -4.53
C LYS A 99 -0.97 10.09 -3.77
N ARG A 100 -2.16 9.75 -4.28
CA ARG A 100 -3.43 10.11 -3.64
C ARG A 100 -3.59 9.46 -2.27
N GLY A 101 -3.23 8.18 -2.13
CA GLY A 101 -3.31 7.46 -0.87
C GLY A 101 -2.38 8.04 0.20
N LEU A 102 -1.14 8.40 -0.16
CA LEU A 102 -0.18 9.01 0.76
C LEU A 102 -0.62 10.44 1.16
N GLU A 103 -1.15 11.25 0.24
CA GLU A 103 -1.72 12.57 0.54
C GLU A 103 -2.84 12.47 1.59
N LEU A 104 -3.76 11.52 1.43
CA LEU A 104 -4.83 11.29 2.39
C LEU A 104 -4.29 10.79 3.75
N ALA A 105 -3.32 9.89 3.74
CA ALA A 105 -2.68 9.40 4.97
C ALA A 105 -2.00 10.54 5.74
N ILE A 106 -1.32 11.46 5.05
CA ILE A 106 -0.72 12.65 5.65
C ILE A 106 -1.80 13.56 6.25
N ALA A 107 -2.89 13.80 5.53
CA ALA A 107 -4.02 14.60 6.02
C ALA A 107 -4.66 14.03 7.28
N GLU A 108 -4.60 12.71 7.48
CA GLU A 108 -5.05 12.01 8.68
C GLU A 108 -4.01 11.91 9.80
N ASN A 109 -2.91 12.66 9.70
CA ASN A 109 -1.82 12.63 10.68
C ASN A 109 -1.14 11.26 10.86
N GLN A 110 -1.19 10.40 9.86
CA GLN A 110 -0.39 9.18 9.87
C GLN A 110 1.10 9.54 9.86
N LYS A 111 1.91 8.75 10.55
CA LYS A 111 3.33 9.10 10.76
C LYS A 111 4.26 8.30 9.86
N ILE A 112 4.00 7.02 9.69
CA ILE A 112 4.86 6.05 9.01
C ILE A 112 4.01 5.14 8.14
N CYS A 113 4.50 4.89 6.93
CA CYS A 113 3.93 3.92 6.02
C CYS A 113 5.01 2.91 5.60
N PHE A 114 4.69 1.62 5.68
CA PHE A 114 5.47 0.53 5.14
C PHE A 114 4.90 0.04 3.81
N VAL A 115 5.75 -0.55 3.00
CA VAL A 115 5.34 -1.35 1.84
C VAL A 115 6.33 -2.51 1.65
N SER A 116 5.84 -3.67 1.23
CA SER A 116 6.68 -4.75 0.70
C SER A 116 6.61 -4.65 -0.82
N GLY A 117 7.73 -4.30 -1.47
CA GLY A 117 7.74 -4.05 -2.89
C GLY A 117 9.11 -3.69 -3.46
N ASP A 118 9.17 -3.53 -4.80
CA ASP A 118 10.38 -3.14 -5.49
C ASP A 118 10.79 -1.70 -5.13
N TYR A 119 11.99 -1.57 -4.59
CA TYR A 119 12.56 -0.27 -4.22
C TYR A 119 12.63 0.69 -5.41
N ASN A 120 12.98 0.23 -6.60
CA ASN A 120 13.07 1.08 -7.79
C ASN A 120 11.74 1.72 -8.18
N TYR A 121 10.64 1.02 -7.90
CA TYR A 121 9.30 1.56 -8.11
C TYR A 121 8.91 2.57 -7.02
N TYR A 122 9.18 2.27 -5.75
CA TYR A 122 8.69 3.06 -4.61
C TYR A 122 9.60 4.23 -4.19
N LYS A 123 10.89 4.23 -4.56
CA LYS A 123 11.83 5.32 -4.20
C LYS A 123 11.35 6.71 -4.64
N GLY A 124 10.60 6.81 -5.75
CA GLY A 124 10.02 8.05 -6.25
C GLY A 124 8.90 8.64 -5.36
N PHE A 125 8.46 7.90 -4.34
CA PHE A 125 7.45 8.31 -3.34
C PHE A 125 8.04 8.46 -1.94
N ASN A 126 9.36 8.67 -1.84
CA ASN A 126 10.11 8.81 -0.57
C ASN A 126 10.06 7.54 0.29
N PHE A 127 9.96 6.37 -0.32
CA PHE A 127 10.22 5.11 0.37
C PHE A 127 11.70 4.77 0.33
N TYR A 128 12.21 4.29 1.44
CA TYR A 128 13.60 3.88 1.66
C TYR A 128 13.64 2.44 2.14
N LYS A 129 14.72 1.73 1.89
CA LYS A 129 14.97 0.44 2.55
C LYS A 129 15.12 0.68 4.06
N VAL A 130 14.52 -0.17 4.87
CA VAL A 130 14.56 0.02 6.34
C VAL A 130 16.00 0.03 6.86
N ASN A 131 16.89 -0.76 6.28
CA ASN A 131 18.30 -0.82 6.65
C ASN A 131 19.05 0.49 6.36
N ASP A 132 18.69 1.23 5.30
CA ASP A 132 19.28 2.52 4.95
C ASP A 132 18.95 3.62 6.00
N LYS A 133 17.95 3.36 6.83
CA LYS A 133 17.55 4.23 7.95
C LYS A 133 18.08 3.75 9.29
N ASN A 134 19.04 2.81 9.31
CA ASN A 134 19.58 2.20 10.52
C ASN A 134 18.48 1.55 11.40
N LEU A 135 17.42 1.05 10.77
CA LEU A 135 16.34 0.36 11.42
C LEU A 135 16.46 -1.15 11.18
N ASN A 136 16.47 -1.93 12.24
CA ASN A 136 16.40 -3.37 12.21
C ASN A 136 14.98 -3.81 12.54
N ILE A 137 14.19 -4.15 11.53
CA ILE A 137 12.79 -4.49 11.68
C ILE A 137 12.58 -5.99 11.39
N LYS A 138 12.22 -6.73 12.42
CA LYS A 138 11.83 -8.15 12.29
C LYS A 138 10.42 -8.25 11.74
N THR A 139 10.24 -9.07 10.71
CA THR A 139 8.96 -9.41 10.10
C THR A 139 8.46 -10.78 10.58
N LEU A 140 7.19 -11.12 10.33
CA LEU A 140 6.58 -12.40 10.70
C LEU A 140 7.11 -13.59 9.88
N GLY A 141 7.78 -13.31 8.78
CA GLY A 141 8.42 -14.29 7.91
C GLY A 141 9.20 -13.59 6.81
N PRO A 142 9.89 -14.34 5.94
CA PRO A 142 10.67 -13.75 4.85
C PRO A 142 9.76 -13.03 3.87
N LEU A 143 10.20 -11.85 3.41
CA LEU A 143 9.62 -11.15 2.28
C LEU A 143 10.27 -11.71 1.02
N SER A 144 9.58 -12.56 0.28
CA SER A 144 10.18 -13.49 -0.69
C SER A 144 10.85 -12.83 -1.90
N PHE A 145 10.32 -11.71 -2.42
CA PHE A 145 10.88 -11.05 -3.62
C PHE A 145 11.00 -9.54 -3.46
N ASP A 146 10.46 -9.00 -2.39
CA ASP A 146 10.30 -7.58 -2.20
C ASP A 146 10.99 -7.15 -0.91
N ASP A 147 11.64 -6.01 -0.93
CA ASP A 147 12.19 -5.40 0.28
C ASP A 147 11.06 -4.83 1.15
N LEU A 148 11.27 -4.82 2.46
CA LEU A 148 10.49 -3.98 3.34
C LEU A 148 10.99 -2.55 3.22
N LEU A 149 10.10 -1.67 2.77
CA LEU A 149 10.38 -0.25 2.58
C LEU A 149 9.57 0.57 3.58
N ILE A 150 10.10 1.75 3.92
CA ILE A 150 9.50 2.66 4.90
C ILE A 150 9.47 4.09 4.35
N CYS A 151 8.36 4.77 4.56
CA CYS A 151 8.15 6.18 4.22
C CYS A 151 7.77 6.97 5.47
N GLU A 152 8.41 8.14 5.65
CA GLU A 152 8.04 9.12 6.66
C GLU A 152 6.94 10.02 6.13
N LEU A 153 5.76 9.95 6.73
CA LEU A 153 4.61 10.78 6.38
C LEU A 153 4.55 12.08 7.19
N LYS A 154 5.16 12.09 8.38
CA LYS A 154 5.29 13.24 9.24
C LYS A 154 6.76 13.54 9.50
N LYS A 155 7.18 14.76 9.27
CA LYS A 155 8.57 15.21 9.46
C LYS A 155 9.13 14.75 10.81
N ASN A 156 10.33 14.19 10.79
CA ASN A 156 11.07 13.66 11.94
C ASN A 156 10.42 12.43 12.62
N ALA A 157 9.47 11.75 11.98
CA ALA A 157 8.88 10.54 12.55
C ALA A 157 9.90 9.39 12.67
N PHE A 158 10.88 9.29 11.77
CA PHE A 158 11.93 8.28 11.85
C PHE A 158 12.75 8.39 13.14
N SER A 159 13.00 9.60 13.64
CA SER A 159 13.78 9.82 14.87
C SER A 159 13.08 9.26 16.13
N LEU A 160 11.78 9.01 16.05
CA LEU A 160 10.96 8.45 17.13
C LEU A 160 10.91 6.92 17.11
N LEU A 161 11.46 6.29 16.07
CA LEU A 161 11.39 4.84 15.91
C LEU A 161 12.53 4.14 16.66
N PRO A 162 12.22 3.05 17.40
CA PRO A 162 13.26 2.22 18.01
C PRO A 162 14.10 1.56 16.91
N LYS A 163 15.43 1.53 17.12
CA LYS A 163 16.37 0.91 16.17
C LYS A 163 16.08 -0.56 15.92
N ASN A 164 15.68 -1.29 16.97
CA ASN A 164 15.28 -2.70 16.89
C ASN A 164 13.78 -2.81 17.16
N SER A 165 13.06 -3.32 16.20
CA SER A 165 11.59 -3.36 16.26
C SER A 165 11.04 -4.63 15.61
N LYS A 166 9.77 -4.91 15.89
CA LYS A 166 9.01 -5.97 15.25
C LYS A 166 7.77 -5.37 14.59
N LEU A 167 7.59 -5.66 13.32
CA LEU A 167 6.37 -5.32 12.61
C LEU A 167 5.32 -6.39 12.89
N LEU A 168 4.13 -5.96 13.33
CA LEU A 168 3.05 -6.82 13.77
C LEU A 168 1.74 -6.41 13.08
N PRO A 169 0.82 -7.34 12.80
CA PRO A 169 -0.53 -7.01 12.40
C PRO A 169 -1.25 -6.32 13.57
N MET A 170 -2.17 -5.45 13.28
CA MET A 170 -3.20 -5.09 14.24
C MET A 170 -4.21 -6.24 14.37
N ALA A 171 -4.59 -6.52 15.61
CA ALA A 171 -5.62 -7.50 15.96
C ALA A 171 -6.98 -6.81 16.09
#